data_676392578f511fb6fab31d67fa5ea745
#
_entry.id   676392578f511fb6fab31d67fa5ea745
#
_cell.length_a   1.000
_cell.length_b   1.000
_cell.length_c   1.000
_cell.angle_alpha   90.00
_cell.angle_beta   90.00
_cell.angle_gamma   90.00
#
_symmetry.space_group_name_H-M   'P 1'
#
loop_
_entity.id
_entity.type
_entity.pdbx_description
1 polymer ?
#
loop_
_entity_poly.entity_id
_entity_poly.type
_entity_poly.pdbx_seq_one_letter_code
_entity_poly.pdbx_strand_id
1 'polypeptide(L)'
;MNIEHFPSRLLENAVAEFSKLPGIGKKTALRLVLHLLKKEPEEVHRFSEAILRLRDEVMHCRECHNISDTEVCNICGNASRDHGTVCVVENIRDVLSVENTQQYRGVYHVLGGIISPMDGIGPSDLEIDSLLKRVEEGGIREVIFALSTTMEGDSTNFYLFKKLKNSNVRITTLARGVSVGDELEYTDELTLGRSIVNRLPYEQIIT
;
A
#
# COMPACT_ATOMS: atom_id res chain seq x y z
N MET A 1 -35.66 -0.52 6.76
CA MET A 1 -36.45 -0.50 5.53
C MET A 1 -35.89 -1.58 4.63
N ASN A 2 -36.55 -2.73 4.55
CA ASN A 2 -36.17 -3.77 3.58
C ASN A 2 -36.71 -3.31 2.22
N ILE A 3 -35.82 -3.03 1.29
CA ILE A 3 -36.21 -2.70 -0.08
C ILE A 3 -36.31 -4.06 -0.80
N GLU A 4 -37.51 -4.63 -0.83
CA GLU A 4 -37.77 -5.95 -1.43
C GLU A 4 -38.28 -5.88 -2.88
N HIS A 5 -38.74 -4.72 -3.33
CA HIS A 5 -39.24 -4.53 -4.69
C HIS A 5 -38.76 -3.23 -5.31
N PHE A 6 -38.01 -3.36 -6.41
CA PHE A 6 -37.64 -2.22 -7.23
C PHE A 6 -38.61 -2.07 -8.41
N PRO A 7 -38.96 -0.83 -8.79
CA PRO A 7 -39.89 -0.56 -9.91
C PRO A 7 -39.24 -0.89 -11.28
N SER A 8 -37.96 -1.11 -11.32
CA SER A 8 -37.17 -1.38 -12.53
C SER A 8 -36.08 -2.39 -12.26
N ARG A 9 -35.93 -3.39 -13.13
CA ARG A 9 -34.81 -4.34 -13.10
C ARG A 9 -33.46 -3.68 -13.34
N LEU A 10 -33.41 -2.61 -14.15
CA LEU A 10 -32.17 -1.86 -14.37
C LEU A 10 -31.69 -1.19 -13.09
N LEU A 11 -32.62 -0.61 -12.34
CA LEU A 11 -32.34 -0.01 -11.04
C LEU A 11 -31.85 -1.07 -10.03
N GLU A 12 -32.55 -2.22 -9.98
CA GLU A 12 -32.20 -3.34 -9.11
C GLU A 12 -30.79 -3.86 -9.39
N ASN A 13 -30.46 -4.11 -10.66
CA ASN A 13 -29.15 -4.59 -11.07
C ASN A 13 -28.05 -3.59 -10.69
N ALA A 14 -28.23 -2.31 -10.97
CA ALA A 14 -27.26 -1.28 -10.60
C ALA A 14 -27.03 -1.23 -9.08
N VAL A 15 -28.09 -1.28 -8.27
CA VAL A 15 -28.00 -1.30 -6.81
C VAL A 15 -27.28 -2.58 -6.33
N ALA A 16 -27.56 -3.72 -6.95
CA ALA A 16 -26.89 -4.98 -6.62
C ALA A 16 -25.38 -4.90 -6.87
N GLU A 17 -24.95 -4.38 -8.01
CA GLU A 17 -23.51 -4.24 -8.33
C GLU A 17 -22.82 -3.25 -7.35
N PHE A 18 -23.42 -2.09 -7.08
CA PHE A 18 -22.84 -1.15 -6.10
C PHE A 18 -22.76 -1.74 -4.69
N SER A 19 -23.71 -2.60 -4.30
CA SER A 19 -23.71 -3.22 -2.97
C SER A 19 -22.69 -4.36 -2.80
N LYS A 20 -22.02 -4.81 -3.87
CA LYS A 20 -20.89 -5.72 -3.81
C LYS A 20 -19.59 -5.02 -3.38
N LEU A 21 -19.54 -3.70 -3.48
CA LEU A 21 -18.35 -2.93 -3.08
C LEU A 21 -18.19 -2.95 -1.55
N PRO A 22 -16.94 -3.12 -1.05
CA PRO A 22 -16.68 -3.15 0.39
C PRO A 22 -17.21 -1.89 1.10
N GLY A 23 -17.92 -2.07 2.20
CA GLY A 23 -18.51 -0.94 2.97
C GLY A 23 -19.76 -0.32 2.36
N ILE A 24 -20.24 -0.79 1.20
CA ILE A 24 -21.45 -0.28 0.54
C ILE A 24 -22.64 -1.19 0.84
N GLY A 25 -23.49 -0.78 1.76
CA GLY A 25 -24.78 -1.44 2.00
C GLY A 25 -25.86 -1.03 0.99
N LYS A 26 -26.96 -1.83 0.89
CA LYS A 26 -28.08 -1.56 -0.05
C LYS A 26 -28.62 -0.14 -0.04
N LYS A 27 -28.74 0.50 1.14
CA LYS A 27 -29.21 1.90 1.24
C LYS A 27 -28.26 2.89 0.57
N THR A 28 -26.95 2.71 0.80
CA THR A 28 -25.92 3.56 0.20
C THR A 28 -25.85 3.31 -1.30
N ALA A 29 -25.90 2.05 -1.74
CA ALA A 29 -25.95 1.67 -3.15
C ALA A 29 -27.11 2.35 -3.86
N LEU A 30 -28.32 2.25 -3.32
CA LEU A 30 -29.50 2.93 -3.90
C LEU A 30 -29.30 4.45 -4.00
N ARG A 31 -28.77 5.09 -2.97
CA ARG A 31 -28.50 6.54 -2.99
C ARG A 31 -27.50 6.91 -4.09
N LEU A 32 -26.45 6.13 -4.26
CA LEU A 32 -25.44 6.35 -5.31
C LEU A 32 -26.04 6.17 -6.70
N VAL A 33 -26.77 5.08 -6.94
CA VAL A 33 -27.43 4.82 -8.22
C VAL A 33 -28.43 5.91 -8.58
N LEU A 34 -29.28 6.34 -7.62
CA LEU A 34 -30.22 7.44 -7.83
C LEU A 34 -29.53 8.79 -8.06
N HIS A 35 -28.32 8.98 -7.51
CA HIS A 35 -27.50 10.16 -7.82
C HIS A 35 -27.02 10.13 -9.27
N LEU A 36 -26.50 8.98 -9.73
CA LEU A 36 -26.06 8.80 -11.12
C LEU A 36 -27.22 8.96 -12.11
N LEU A 37 -28.42 8.48 -11.76
CA LEU A 37 -29.61 8.62 -12.60
C LEU A 37 -30.05 10.07 -12.83
N LYS A 38 -29.61 11.00 -11.96
CA LYS A 38 -29.86 12.45 -12.09
C LYS A 38 -28.78 13.19 -12.89
N LYS A 39 -27.70 12.50 -13.23
CA LYS A 39 -26.61 13.06 -14.01
C LYS A 39 -26.91 12.96 -15.50
N GLU A 40 -26.25 13.83 -16.29
CA GLU A 40 -26.30 13.72 -17.73
C GLU A 40 -25.71 12.38 -18.20
N PRO A 41 -26.27 11.75 -19.24
CA PRO A 41 -25.78 10.46 -19.75
C PRO A 41 -24.26 10.44 -20.01
N GLU A 42 -23.70 11.50 -20.53
CA GLU A 42 -22.27 11.65 -20.84
C GLU A 42 -21.40 11.61 -19.57
N GLU A 43 -21.88 12.14 -18.44
CA GLU A 43 -21.16 12.05 -17.16
C GLU A 43 -21.12 10.62 -16.66
N VAL A 44 -22.22 9.88 -16.80
CA VAL A 44 -22.32 8.48 -16.40
C VAL A 44 -21.45 7.59 -17.30
N HIS A 45 -21.43 7.86 -18.60
CA HIS A 45 -20.54 7.18 -19.54
C HIS A 45 -19.06 7.38 -19.17
N ARG A 46 -18.63 8.61 -18.96
CA ARG A 46 -17.23 8.89 -18.52
C ARG A 46 -16.88 8.19 -17.22
N PHE A 47 -17.80 8.16 -16.26
CA PHE A 47 -17.60 7.47 -14.98
C PHE A 47 -17.42 5.95 -15.18
N SER A 48 -18.31 5.32 -15.95
CA SER A 48 -18.20 3.87 -16.21
C SER A 48 -16.98 3.52 -17.05
N GLU A 49 -16.66 4.33 -18.05
CA GLU A 49 -15.47 4.16 -18.88
C GLU A 49 -14.18 4.27 -18.04
N ALA A 50 -14.10 5.23 -17.13
CA ALA A 50 -12.94 5.37 -16.25
C ALA A 50 -12.71 4.12 -15.38
N ILE A 51 -13.78 3.48 -14.89
CA ILE A 51 -13.67 2.24 -14.12
C ILE A 51 -13.25 1.06 -15.00
N LEU A 52 -13.82 0.95 -16.19
CA LEU A 52 -13.48 -0.10 -17.15
C LEU A 52 -12.01 0.02 -17.57
N ARG A 53 -11.57 1.21 -17.99
CA ARG A 53 -10.19 1.45 -18.38
C ARG A 53 -9.21 1.20 -17.23
N LEU A 54 -9.54 1.61 -16.01
CA LEU A 54 -8.72 1.30 -14.83
C LEU A 54 -8.51 -0.21 -14.70
N ARG A 55 -9.56 -1.03 -14.92
CA ARG A 55 -9.44 -2.49 -14.77
C ARG A 55 -8.70 -3.14 -15.93
N ASP A 56 -8.90 -2.65 -17.16
CA ASP A 56 -8.44 -3.29 -18.37
C ASP A 56 -7.03 -2.82 -18.79
N GLU A 57 -6.68 -1.57 -18.51
CA GLU A 57 -5.45 -0.95 -19.00
C GLU A 57 -4.36 -0.82 -17.94
N VAL A 58 -4.72 -0.86 -16.63
CA VAL A 58 -3.73 -0.72 -15.57
C VAL A 58 -2.75 -1.90 -15.57
N MET A 59 -1.48 -1.59 -15.46
CA MET A 59 -0.38 -2.56 -15.35
C MET A 59 0.31 -2.47 -13.99
N HIS A 60 1.17 -3.44 -13.70
CA HIS A 60 2.12 -3.36 -12.61
C HIS A 60 3.51 -3.03 -13.18
N CYS A 61 4.18 -2.08 -12.53
CA CYS A 61 5.53 -1.72 -12.89
C CYS A 61 6.47 -2.93 -12.80
N ARG A 62 7.19 -3.24 -13.85
CA ARG A 62 8.11 -4.39 -13.88
C ARG A 62 9.26 -4.29 -12.88
N GLU A 63 9.59 -3.07 -12.42
CA GLU A 63 10.69 -2.83 -11.47
C GLU A 63 10.25 -2.94 -10.00
N CYS A 64 9.07 -2.40 -9.68
CA CYS A 64 8.66 -2.24 -8.27
C CYS A 64 7.29 -2.79 -7.95
N HIS A 65 6.57 -3.34 -8.92
CA HIS A 65 5.21 -3.91 -8.79
C HIS A 65 4.13 -2.92 -8.33
N ASN A 66 4.44 -1.62 -8.34
CA ASN A 66 3.43 -0.58 -8.13
C ASN A 66 2.49 -0.48 -9.34
N ILE A 67 1.27 0.01 -9.13
CA ILE A 67 0.33 0.31 -10.22
C ILE A 67 0.92 1.37 -11.16
N SER A 68 0.77 1.16 -12.47
CA SER A 68 1.32 2.00 -13.52
C SER A 68 0.48 1.94 -14.79
N ASP A 69 0.49 3.01 -15.56
CA ASP A 69 -0.08 3.05 -16.91
C ASP A 69 0.94 2.63 -17.99
N THR A 70 2.19 2.37 -17.59
CA THR A 70 3.30 1.99 -18.45
C THR A 70 4.12 0.86 -17.80
N GLU A 71 4.97 0.17 -18.58
CA GLU A 71 5.84 -0.90 -18.07
C GLU A 71 6.69 -0.50 -16.87
N VAL A 72 7.15 0.75 -16.83
CA VAL A 72 7.93 1.32 -15.73
C VAL A 72 7.19 2.55 -15.20
N CYS A 73 6.84 2.55 -13.92
CA CYS A 73 6.09 3.63 -13.31
C CYS A 73 6.89 4.95 -13.23
N ASN A 74 6.16 6.05 -13.02
CA ASN A 74 6.75 7.39 -12.93
C ASN A 74 7.81 7.54 -11.83
N ILE A 75 7.78 6.70 -10.79
CA ILE A 75 8.79 6.71 -9.71
C ILE A 75 10.06 6.02 -10.20
N CYS A 76 9.95 4.80 -10.73
CA CYS A 76 11.11 4.04 -11.22
C CYS A 76 11.72 4.65 -12.49
N GLY A 77 10.92 5.27 -13.35
CA GLY A 77 11.41 5.97 -14.54
C GLY A 77 12.04 7.34 -14.29
N ASN A 78 11.95 7.85 -13.06
CA ASN A 78 12.44 9.19 -12.73
C ASN A 78 13.93 9.15 -12.34
N ALA A 79 14.78 9.69 -13.20
CA ALA A 79 16.22 9.76 -12.98
C ALA A 79 16.65 10.65 -11.79
N SER A 80 15.76 11.50 -11.26
CA SER A 80 16.05 12.31 -10.07
C SER A 80 15.89 11.53 -8.75
N ARG A 81 15.36 10.30 -8.80
CA ARG A 81 15.22 9.43 -7.64
C ARG A 81 16.53 8.71 -7.32
N ASP A 82 16.75 8.43 -6.07
CA ASP A 82 17.86 7.58 -5.64
C ASP A 82 17.50 6.10 -5.82
N HIS A 83 17.91 5.54 -6.95
CA HIS A 83 17.69 4.12 -7.25
C HIS A 83 18.50 3.16 -6.37
N GLY A 84 19.47 3.67 -5.63
CA GLY A 84 20.26 2.88 -4.66
C GLY A 84 19.53 2.64 -3.34
N THR A 85 18.39 3.31 -3.10
CA THR A 85 17.59 3.17 -1.87
C THR A 85 16.20 2.67 -2.23
N VAL A 86 15.84 1.48 -1.72
CA VAL A 86 14.57 0.80 -1.99
C VAL A 86 13.73 0.70 -0.72
N CYS A 87 12.54 1.26 -0.73
CA CYS A 87 11.55 1.11 0.34
C CYS A 87 10.61 -0.05 0.01
N VAL A 88 10.66 -1.10 0.81
CA VAL A 88 9.81 -2.28 0.68
C VAL A 88 8.53 -2.03 1.46
N VAL A 89 7.41 -2.09 0.76
CA VAL A 89 6.07 -1.83 1.28
C VAL A 89 5.12 -2.99 0.99
N GLU A 90 4.06 -3.07 1.76
CA GLU A 90 3.05 -4.12 1.59
C GLU A 90 2.22 -3.92 0.32
N ASN A 91 1.72 -2.70 0.11
CA ASN A 91 0.78 -2.40 -0.96
C ASN A 91 0.90 -0.95 -1.45
N ILE A 92 0.12 -0.60 -2.48
CA ILE A 92 0.13 0.74 -3.10
C ILE A 92 -0.27 1.87 -2.13
N ARG A 93 -1.12 1.61 -1.13
CA ARG A 93 -1.53 2.64 -0.16
C ARG A 93 -0.34 3.11 0.67
N ASP A 94 0.60 2.20 0.95
CA ASP A 94 1.83 2.52 1.66
C ASP A 94 2.74 3.40 0.81
N VAL A 95 2.86 3.10 -0.51
CA VAL A 95 3.57 3.97 -1.45
C VAL A 95 3.01 5.38 -1.41
N LEU A 96 1.68 5.52 -1.52
CA LEU A 96 1.01 6.82 -1.48
C LEU A 96 1.23 7.54 -0.15
N SER A 97 1.19 6.81 0.97
CA SER A 97 1.42 7.38 2.30
C SER A 97 2.84 7.93 2.45
N VAL A 98 3.85 7.18 1.98
CA VAL A 98 5.25 7.65 2.02
C VAL A 98 5.47 8.82 1.06
N GLU A 99 4.95 8.76 -0.17
CA GLU A 99 5.07 9.85 -1.15
C GLU A 99 4.44 11.16 -0.65
N ASN A 100 3.28 11.07 0.04
CA ASN A 100 2.61 12.24 0.61
C ASN A 100 3.46 12.98 1.67
N THR A 101 4.44 12.32 2.29
CA THR A 101 5.36 12.98 3.21
C THR A 101 6.33 13.92 2.51
N GLN A 102 6.60 13.71 1.22
CA GLN A 102 7.61 14.41 0.41
C GLN A 102 9.05 14.32 0.97
N GLN A 103 9.30 13.44 1.93
CA GLN A 103 10.61 13.26 2.56
C GLN A 103 11.45 12.16 1.90
N TYR A 104 10.80 11.22 1.21
CA TYR A 104 11.47 10.09 0.59
C TYR A 104 11.86 10.37 -0.86
N ARG A 105 13.08 10.05 -1.22
CA ARG A 105 13.64 10.29 -2.57
C ARG A 105 14.11 9.02 -3.26
N GLY A 106 13.96 7.86 -2.61
CA GLY A 106 14.28 6.56 -3.20
C GLY A 106 13.18 6.01 -4.10
N VAL A 107 13.29 4.74 -4.41
CA VAL A 107 12.31 3.96 -5.16
C VAL A 107 11.66 2.90 -4.27
N TYR A 108 10.64 2.24 -4.76
CA TYR A 108 9.86 1.27 -3.96
C TYR A 108 10.01 -0.15 -4.47
N HIS A 109 9.55 -1.07 -3.64
CA HIS A 109 9.22 -2.44 -4.00
C HIS A 109 7.97 -2.85 -3.26
N VAL A 110 6.88 -3.11 -4.01
CA VAL A 110 5.57 -3.49 -3.48
C VAL A 110 5.51 -5.01 -3.45
N LEU A 111 5.35 -5.58 -2.24
CA LEU A 111 5.29 -7.03 -2.05
C LEU A 111 3.95 -7.65 -2.50
N GLY A 112 2.87 -6.85 -2.53
CA GLY A 112 1.52 -7.33 -2.80
C GLY A 112 0.79 -7.89 -1.57
N GLY A 113 1.43 -7.89 -0.40
CA GLY A 113 0.90 -8.36 0.88
C GLY A 113 2.00 -8.63 1.90
N ILE A 114 1.64 -9.37 2.95
CA ILE A 114 2.55 -9.88 3.99
C ILE A 114 2.31 -11.38 4.19
N ILE A 115 3.30 -12.10 4.69
CA ILE A 115 3.18 -13.53 5.01
C ILE A 115 2.13 -13.68 6.11
N SER A 116 1.01 -14.33 5.79
CA SER A 116 -0.10 -14.60 6.70
C SER A 116 -0.58 -16.05 6.53
N PRO A 117 -0.09 -16.99 7.33
CA PRO A 117 -0.52 -18.39 7.25
C PRO A 117 -2.02 -18.56 7.52
N MET A 118 -2.61 -17.69 8.34
CA MET A 118 -4.05 -17.73 8.64
C MET A 118 -4.90 -17.39 7.42
N ASP A 119 -4.40 -16.50 6.54
CA ASP A 119 -5.05 -16.10 5.29
C ASP A 119 -4.57 -16.96 4.10
N GLY A 120 -3.70 -17.94 4.34
CA GLY A 120 -3.13 -18.81 3.32
C GLY A 120 -2.07 -18.14 2.44
N ILE A 121 -1.52 -16.97 2.87
CA ILE A 121 -0.52 -16.22 2.10
C ILE A 121 0.88 -16.68 2.53
N GLY A 122 1.59 -17.33 1.63
CA GLY A 122 2.98 -17.74 1.79
C GLY A 122 3.97 -16.81 1.09
N PRO A 123 5.28 -17.03 1.27
CA PRO A 123 6.32 -16.26 0.59
C PRO A 123 6.26 -16.29 -0.94
N SER A 124 5.75 -17.38 -1.52
CA SER A 124 5.60 -17.56 -2.97
C SER A 124 4.44 -16.75 -3.57
N ASP A 125 3.54 -16.25 -2.74
CA ASP A 125 2.39 -15.45 -3.17
C ASP A 125 2.74 -13.96 -3.20
N LEU A 126 3.97 -13.61 -2.79
CA LEU A 126 4.47 -12.24 -2.66
C LEU A 126 5.64 -12.00 -3.62
N GLU A 127 5.84 -10.75 -4.01
CA GLU A 127 6.91 -10.30 -4.90
C GLU A 127 8.31 -10.27 -4.20
N ILE A 128 8.61 -11.34 -3.45
CA ILE A 128 9.87 -11.46 -2.70
C ILE A 128 11.03 -11.85 -3.62
N ASP A 129 10.82 -12.81 -4.52
CA ASP A 129 11.88 -13.30 -5.41
C ASP A 129 12.33 -12.20 -6.38
N SER A 130 11.42 -11.34 -6.84
CA SER A 130 11.76 -10.19 -7.66
C SER A 130 12.58 -9.14 -6.89
N LEU A 131 12.31 -8.92 -5.58
CA LEU A 131 13.16 -8.09 -4.72
C LEU A 131 14.59 -8.67 -4.59
N LEU A 132 14.70 -9.97 -4.33
CA LEU A 132 16.00 -10.63 -4.19
C LEU A 132 16.81 -10.50 -5.46
N LYS A 133 16.22 -10.81 -6.61
CA LYS A 133 16.83 -10.64 -7.92
C LYS A 133 17.31 -9.21 -8.15
N ARG A 134 16.48 -8.23 -7.85
CA ARG A 134 16.82 -6.80 -7.98
C ARG A 134 18.02 -6.41 -7.12
N VAL A 135 18.13 -6.96 -5.91
CA VAL A 135 19.30 -6.75 -5.04
C VAL A 135 20.55 -7.44 -5.59
N GLU A 136 20.43 -8.65 -6.13
CA GLU A 136 21.52 -9.43 -6.74
C GLU A 136 22.08 -8.77 -8.01
N GLU A 137 21.24 -8.15 -8.83
CA GLU A 137 21.63 -7.39 -10.03
C GLU A 137 22.52 -6.19 -9.70
N GLY A 138 22.51 -5.74 -8.44
CA GLY A 138 23.39 -4.70 -7.92
C GLY A 138 22.82 -3.29 -8.08
N GLY A 139 23.58 -2.30 -7.55
CA GLY A 139 23.18 -0.89 -7.55
C GLY A 139 22.36 -0.48 -6.34
N ILE A 140 21.73 -1.41 -5.61
CA ILE A 140 21.02 -1.12 -4.36
C ILE A 140 22.03 -1.08 -3.21
N ARG A 141 22.00 0.01 -2.44
CA ARG A 141 22.84 0.23 -1.27
C ARG A 141 22.06 0.05 0.02
N GLU A 142 20.77 0.38 0.00
CA GLU A 142 19.91 0.31 1.18
C GLU A 142 18.53 -0.25 0.82
N VAL A 143 18.05 -1.14 1.67
CA VAL A 143 16.68 -1.67 1.66
C VAL A 143 16.02 -1.26 2.97
N ILE A 144 14.94 -0.48 2.89
CA ILE A 144 14.17 -0.01 4.03
C ILE A 144 12.93 -0.89 4.15
N PHE A 145 12.75 -1.58 5.27
CA PHE A 145 11.53 -2.32 5.55
C PHE A 145 10.47 -1.38 6.13
N ALA A 146 9.41 -1.15 5.35
CA ALA A 146 8.28 -0.29 5.71
C ALA A 146 6.97 -1.08 5.72
N LEU A 147 7.00 -2.31 6.26
CA LEU A 147 5.82 -3.15 6.43
C LEU A 147 5.07 -2.79 7.72
N SER A 148 3.82 -3.24 7.82
CA SER A 148 2.99 -3.05 9.00
C SER A 148 3.69 -3.57 10.28
N THR A 149 3.40 -2.93 11.42
CA THR A 149 3.99 -3.31 12.72
C THR A 149 3.21 -4.41 13.42
N THR A 150 2.50 -5.24 12.67
CA THR A 150 1.79 -6.44 13.14
C THR A 150 2.76 -7.63 13.29
N MET A 151 2.30 -8.72 13.90
CA MET A 151 3.09 -9.96 14.00
C MET A 151 3.43 -10.54 12.64
N GLU A 152 2.51 -10.45 11.68
CA GLU A 152 2.68 -10.90 10.29
C GLU A 152 3.71 -10.02 9.57
N GLY A 153 3.63 -8.69 9.75
CA GLY A 153 4.60 -7.76 9.19
C GLY A 153 6.01 -7.97 9.76
N ASP A 154 6.14 -8.17 11.08
CA ASP A 154 7.42 -8.48 11.72
C ASP A 154 7.97 -9.84 11.27
N SER A 155 7.10 -10.85 11.09
CA SER A 155 7.48 -12.18 10.55
C SER A 155 7.98 -12.06 9.10
N THR A 156 7.31 -11.23 8.29
CA THR A 156 7.72 -10.96 6.90
C THR A 156 9.05 -10.22 6.85
N ASN A 157 9.24 -9.20 7.70
CA ASN A 157 10.52 -8.51 7.83
C ASN A 157 11.65 -9.47 8.21
N PHE A 158 11.41 -10.38 9.15
CA PHE A 158 12.41 -11.37 9.55
C PHE A 158 12.73 -12.36 8.43
N TYR A 159 11.73 -12.78 7.67
CA TYR A 159 11.95 -13.63 6.49
C TYR A 159 12.81 -12.94 5.44
N LEU A 160 12.47 -11.69 5.07
CA LEU A 160 13.24 -10.87 4.14
C LEU A 160 14.68 -10.65 4.64
N PHE A 161 14.84 -10.31 5.91
CA PHE A 161 16.17 -10.16 6.53
C PHE A 161 17.02 -11.42 6.39
N LYS A 162 16.47 -12.60 6.65
CA LYS A 162 17.18 -13.87 6.48
C LYS A 162 17.65 -14.09 5.05
N LYS A 163 16.85 -13.70 4.06
CA LYS A 163 17.19 -13.82 2.65
C LYS A 163 18.28 -12.82 2.23
N LEU A 164 18.19 -11.59 2.73
CA LEU A 164 19.06 -10.47 2.33
C LEU A 164 20.32 -10.31 3.19
N LYS A 165 20.45 -10.96 4.36
CA LYS A 165 21.55 -10.74 5.30
C LYS A 165 22.94 -10.99 4.74
N ASN A 166 23.06 -11.80 3.68
CA ASN A 166 24.35 -12.10 3.03
C ASN A 166 24.59 -11.21 1.80
N SER A 167 23.67 -10.35 1.42
CA SER A 167 23.83 -9.36 0.38
C SER A 167 24.58 -8.15 0.94
N ASN A 168 25.36 -7.49 0.09
CA ASN A 168 26.12 -6.30 0.51
C ASN A 168 25.24 -5.03 0.49
N VAL A 169 24.06 -5.10 1.15
CA VAL A 169 23.11 -4.00 1.26
C VAL A 169 22.87 -3.66 2.73
N ARG A 170 22.70 -2.37 3.02
CA ARG A 170 22.25 -1.93 4.33
C ARG A 170 20.76 -2.23 4.47
N ILE A 171 20.34 -2.88 5.55
CA ILE A 171 18.94 -3.14 5.84
C ILE A 171 18.52 -2.25 7.01
N THR A 172 17.48 -1.47 6.81
CA THR A 172 16.92 -0.56 7.80
C THR A 172 15.41 -0.77 7.92
N THR A 173 14.79 -0.21 8.94
CA THR A 173 13.34 -0.20 9.11
C THR A 173 12.88 1.19 9.53
N LEU A 174 11.60 1.51 9.32
CA LEU A 174 11.04 2.77 9.79
C LEU A 174 11.16 2.87 11.31
N ALA A 175 11.47 4.08 11.80
CA ALA A 175 11.49 4.34 13.23
C ALA A 175 10.13 4.04 13.86
N ARG A 176 10.16 3.40 15.03
CA ARG A 176 8.96 3.08 15.81
C ARG A 176 9.01 3.88 17.09
N GLY A 177 7.99 4.66 17.38
CA GLY A 177 7.97 5.52 18.56
C GLY A 177 6.63 6.21 18.78
N VAL A 178 6.61 7.10 19.78
CA VAL A 178 5.45 7.93 20.09
C VAL A 178 5.19 8.90 18.94
N SER A 179 3.92 9.07 18.57
CA SER A 179 3.51 9.96 17.49
C SER A 179 3.77 11.42 17.86
N VAL A 180 4.11 12.24 16.87
CA VAL A 180 4.31 13.69 17.07
C VAL A 180 2.96 14.35 17.37
N GLY A 181 2.90 15.05 18.50
CA GLY A 181 1.69 15.75 18.95
C GLY A 181 0.81 14.95 19.90
N ASP A 182 1.11 13.67 20.14
CA ASP A 182 0.38 12.86 21.11
C ASP A 182 0.90 13.11 22.55
N GLU A 183 -0.01 13.01 23.51
CA GLU A 183 0.33 13.00 24.93
C GLU A 183 0.69 11.58 25.38
N LEU A 184 1.69 11.44 26.27
CA LEU A 184 2.19 10.14 26.70
C LEU A 184 1.12 9.25 27.35
N GLU A 185 0.11 9.85 27.98
CA GLU A 185 -0.97 9.11 28.64
C GLU A 185 -1.91 8.37 27.67
N TYR A 186 -1.97 8.82 26.40
CA TYR A 186 -2.77 8.17 25.34
C TYR A 186 -1.98 7.18 24.50
N THR A 187 -0.67 7.09 24.72
CA THR A 187 0.19 6.12 24.01
C THR A 187 0.03 4.75 24.66
N ASP A 188 -0.18 3.72 23.83
CA ASP A 188 -0.24 2.35 24.33
C ASP A 188 1.09 1.92 25.00
N GLU A 189 1.00 1.03 25.99
CA GLU A 189 2.13 0.60 26.82
C GLU A 189 3.27 -0.04 26.00
N LEU A 190 2.93 -0.78 24.93
CA LEU A 190 3.92 -1.44 24.08
C LEU A 190 4.73 -0.41 23.27
N THR A 191 4.05 0.56 22.66
CA THR A 191 4.69 1.64 21.91
C THR A 191 5.54 2.50 22.82
N LEU A 192 5.03 2.88 24.00
CA LEU A 192 5.79 3.66 24.98
C LEU A 192 7.02 2.89 25.47
N GLY A 193 6.87 1.63 25.81
CA GLY A 193 7.96 0.76 26.24
C GLY A 193 9.06 0.64 25.17
N ARG A 194 8.68 0.40 23.90
CA ARG A 194 9.62 0.35 22.78
C ARG A 194 10.33 1.69 22.55
N SER A 195 9.62 2.80 22.69
CA SER A 195 10.21 4.15 22.56
C SER A 195 11.27 4.43 23.63
N ILE A 196 11.04 3.99 24.87
CA ILE A 196 12.03 4.10 25.96
C ILE A 196 13.27 3.24 25.67
N VAL A 197 13.10 2.01 25.21
CA VAL A 197 14.21 1.10 24.89
C VAL A 197 15.04 1.66 23.73
N ASN A 198 14.37 2.14 22.66
CA ASN A 198 15.00 2.62 21.44
C ASN A 198 15.23 4.14 21.43
N ARG A 199 15.24 4.80 22.59
CA ARG A 199 15.44 6.24 22.71
C ARG A 199 16.73 6.70 22.05
N LEU A 200 16.66 7.82 21.36
CA LEU A 200 17.80 8.45 20.69
C LEU A 200 18.42 9.54 21.60
N PRO A 201 19.73 9.78 21.48
CA PRO A 201 20.35 10.98 22.05
C PRO A 201 19.67 12.25 21.53
N TYR A 202 19.36 13.21 22.41
CA TYR A 202 18.64 14.42 22.02
C TYR A 202 19.34 15.24 20.94
N GLU A 203 20.67 15.21 20.94
CA GLU A 203 21.53 15.87 19.94
C GLU A 203 21.26 15.39 18.50
N GLN A 204 20.77 14.16 18.31
CA GLN A 204 20.43 13.61 16.98
C GLN A 204 19.05 14.08 16.48
N ILE A 205 18.27 14.76 17.33
CA ILE A 205 16.91 15.22 16.99
C ILE A 205 16.92 16.69 16.55
N ILE A 206 17.98 17.44 16.91
CA ILE A 206 18.07 18.90 16.68
C ILE A 206 18.78 19.22 15.34
N THR A 207 19.18 18.23 14.58
CA THR A 207 19.78 18.39 13.25
C THR A 207 18.72 18.23 12.18
#